data_151c6b44b2f08c2b430b302d048f7b21
#
_entry.id   151c6b44b2f08c2b430b302d048f7b21
#
_cell.length_a   1.000
_cell.length_b   1.000
_cell.length_c   1.000
_cell.angle_alpha   90.00
_cell.angle_beta   90.00
_cell.angle_gamma   90.00
#
_symmetry.space_group_name_H-M   'P 1'
#
loop_
_entity.id
_entity.type
_entity.pdbx_description
1 polymer ?
#
loop_
_entity_poly.entity_id
_entity_poly.type
_entity_poly.pdbx_seq_one_letter_code
_entity_poly.pdbx_strand_id
1 'polypeptide(L)'
;MPFKIYNKIVNKHLLHYVPHGIDSETFKPLDANEKRIRDKKKQLFGDNQYEFVVFHNSRNVQRKKTSNTILAFRAFCDNLTPEQANKCALVLHTEAIQDAGTDLPAVIQALCPNYKVLIDESRMSPDEMCAMYNIADVTILISSNEGFGLSIAESIICGTPVIANVTGGLQDQIGQLDDNGNPVEFTAEFGTNNTGKYKKHGIWAKPVYPASRSIQGSPPTPYIFDDICTWEDAAEAIMYWYLAGAENRKKAGLEGRRWAMNEGGLNSKNMCAQFIKAMDYTINHFVPPASFGLFKPEQFIGQTQPFNKIGVPIPTIDKHKIQSELDSKFKSIE
;
A
#
# COMPACT_ATOMS: atom_id res chain seq x y z
N MET A 1 -8.82 -2.38 11.81
CA MET A 1 -9.57 -3.50 12.39
C MET A 1 -9.36 -3.73 13.90
N PRO A 2 -8.19 -3.60 14.49
CA PRO A 2 -8.03 -3.79 15.95
C PRO A 2 -8.98 -2.93 16.77
N PHE A 3 -9.17 -1.66 16.41
CA PHE A 3 -10.01 -0.73 17.16
C PHE A 3 -11.48 -1.17 17.36
N LYS A 4 -12.11 -1.83 16.37
CA LYS A 4 -13.51 -2.28 16.51
C LYS A 4 -13.68 -3.47 17.45
N ILE A 5 -12.70 -4.34 17.54
CA ILE A 5 -12.72 -5.50 18.45
C ILE A 5 -12.39 -5.03 19.87
N TYR A 6 -11.36 -4.21 20.02
CA TYR A 6 -10.90 -3.73 21.33
C TYR A 6 -11.83 -2.70 21.97
N ASN A 7 -12.59 -1.93 21.20
CA ASN A 7 -13.59 -0.97 21.74
C ASN A 7 -14.65 -1.58 22.66
N LYS A 8 -14.82 -2.90 22.67
CA LYS A 8 -15.71 -3.61 23.62
C LYS A 8 -14.99 -4.11 24.87
N ILE A 9 -13.65 -4.22 24.82
CA ILE A 9 -12.83 -4.85 25.85
C ILE A 9 -11.95 -3.81 26.54
N VAL A 10 -11.55 -2.76 25.83
CA VAL A 10 -10.65 -1.71 26.32
C VAL A 10 -11.37 -0.36 26.31
N ASN A 11 -11.09 0.43 27.32
CA ASN A 11 -11.60 1.79 27.46
C ASN A 11 -11.10 2.63 26.26
N LYS A 12 -12.01 3.19 25.44
CA LYS A 12 -11.69 3.88 24.17
C LYS A 12 -10.60 4.95 24.29
N HIS A 13 -10.55 5.62 25.44
CA HIS A 13 -9.55 6.68 25.68
C HIS A 13 -8.12 6.15 25.96
N LEU A 14 -7.95 4.83 26.10
CA LEU A 14 -6.63 4.20 26.19
C LEU A 14 -6.11 3.69 24.82
N LEU A 15 -6.87 3.90 23.74
CA LEU A 15 -6.47 3.52 22.40
C LEU A 15 -5.95 4.75 21.66
N HIS A 16 -4.67 4.73 21.33
CA HIS A 16 -4.00 5.79 20.61
C HIS A 16 -3.55 5.29 19.24
N TYR A 17 -3.82 6.06 18.19
CA TYR A 17 -3.25 5.83 16.87
C TYR A 17 -1.90 6.55 16.81
N VAL A 18 -0.85 5.77 16.54
CA VAL A 18 0.50 6.29 16.31
C VAL A 18 0.99 5.73 14.98
N PRO A 19 1.14 6.56 13.94
CA PRO A 19 1.65 6.11 12.65
C PRO A 19 3.11 5.66 12.76
N HIS A 20 3.53 4.75 11.90
CA HIS A 20 4.92 4.39 11.79
C HIS A 20 5.78 5.58 11.35
N GLY A 21 6.90 5.77 12.01
CA GLY A 21 7.88 6.78 11.68
C GLY A 21 9.09 6.19 10.98
N ILE A 22 9.50 6.82 9.89
CA ILE A 22 10.72 6.50 9.16
C ILE A 22 11.85 7.40 9.67
N ASP A 23 13.06 6.84 9.79
CA ASP A 23 14.25 7.63 10.12
C ASP A 23 14.62 8.57 8.96
N SER A 24 14.23 9.82 9.10
CA SER A 24 14.41 10.86 8.08
C SER A 24 15.85 11.40 7.97
N GLU A 25 16.74 11.00 8.87
CA GLU A 25 18.18 11.29 8.76
C GLU A 25 18.85 10.30 7.80
N THR A 26 18.42 9.05 7.83
CA THR A 26 18.87 8.00 6.93
C THR A 26 18.14 8.06 5.57
N PHE A 27 16.80 8.05 5.60
CA PHE A 27 15.98 8.15 4.40
C PHE A 27 15.71 9.62 4.05
N LYS A 28 16.31 10.09 2.96
CA LYS A 28 16.23 11.48 2.54
C LYS A 28 16.54 11.61 1.03
N PRO A 29 16.15 12.74 0.43
CA PRO A 29 16.62 13.06 -0.92
C PRO A 29 18.15 13.15 -0.95
N LEU A 30 18.73 12.53 -1.94
CA LEU A 30 20.18 12.50 -2.19
C LEU A 30 20.50 13.28 -3.47
N ASP A 31 21.72 13.85 -3.52
CA ASP A 31 22.21 14.40 -4.77
C ASP A 31 22.54 13.25 -5.75
N ALA A 32 22.13 13.43 -7.02
CA ALA A 32 22.37 12.42 -8.05
C ALA A 32 23.86 12.07 -8.25
N ASN A 33 24.76 12.97 -7.86
CA ASN A 33 26.21 12.79 -7.93
C ASN A 33 26.80 12.15 -6.68
N GLU A 34 26.02 11.84 -5.66
CA GLU A 34 26.53 11.13 -4.49
C GLU A 34 27.14 9.78 -4.88
N LYS A 35 28.26 9.44 -4.24
CA LYS A 35 28.99 8.21 -4.53
C LYS A 35 28.10 6.97 -4.41
N ARG A 36 27.27 6.90 -3.34
CA ARG A 36 26.36 5.78 -3.09
C ARG A 36 25.30 5.59 -4.19
N ILE A 37 24.84 6.68 -4.82
CA ILE A 37 23.93 6.63 -5.98
C ILE A 37 24.65 6.05 -7.19
N ARG A 38 25.83 6.55 -7.50
CA ARG A 38 26.63 6.08 -8.65
C ARG A 38 27.02 4.61 -8.51
N ASP A 39 27.52 4.22 -7.31
CA ASP A 39 27.94 2.85 -7.04
C ASP A 39 26.75 1.88 -7.16
N LYS A 40 25.59 2.24 -6.60
CA LYS A 40 24.38 1.39 -6.68
C LYS A 40 23.84 1.31 -8.10
N LYS A 41 23.82 2.42 -8.85
CA LYS A 41 23.45 2.40 -10.29
C LYS A 41 24.37 1.48 -11.09
N LYS A 42 25.70 1.56 -10.86
CA LYS A 42 26.66 0.69 -11.52
C LYS A 42 26.47 -0.78 -11.17
N GLN A 43 26.18 -1.06 -9.90
CA GLN A 43 25.87 -2.43 -9.44
C GLN A 43 24.62 -3.01 -10.13
N LEU A 44 23.55 -2.23 -10.25
CA LEU A 44 22.27 -2.66 -10.80
C LEU A 44 22.28 -2.75 -12.33
N PHE A 45 22.85 -1.78 -12.98
CA PHE A 45 22.68 -1.55 -14.40
C PHE A 45 23.97 -1.71 -15.22
N GLY A 46 25.12 -1.84 -14.54
CA GLY A 46 26.42 -1.82 -15.21
C GLY A 46 26.63 -0.47 -15.91
N ASP A 47 26.93 -0.53 -17.22
CA ASP A 47 27.12 0.66 -18.05
C ASP A 47 25.81 1.13 -18.74
N ASN A 48 24.69 0.41 -18.55
CA ASN A 48 23.42 0.81 -19.11
C ASN A 48 22.83 2.00 -18.36
N GLN A 49 22.19 2.88 -19.10
CA GLN A 49 21.51 4.05 -18.56
C GLN A 49 20.02 3.93 -18.80
N TYR A 50 19.24 3.98 -17.72
CA TYR A 50 17.78 4.00 -17.78
C TYR A 50 17.29 5.40 -17.43
N GLU A 51 16.32 5.89 -18.20
CA GLU A 51 15.71 7.21 -18.03
C GLU A 51 14.47 7.16 -17.13
N PHE A 52 13.91 5.95 -16.94
CA PHE A 52 12.76 5.74 -16.08
C PHE A 52 12.87 4.41 -15.35
N VAL A 53 12.95 4.48 -14.03
CA VAL A 53 13.11 3.32 -13.15
C VAL A 53 11.91 3.18 -12.24
N VAL A 54 11.16 2.10 -12.40
CA VAL A 54 10.08 1.70 -11.50
C VAL A 54 10.66 0.78 -10.43
N PHE A 55 10.41 1.05 -9.17
CA PHE A 55 10.94 0.27 -8.05
C PHE A 55 9.81 -0.39 -7.25
N HIS A 56 9.97 -1.66 -6.94
CA HIS A 56 9.10 -2.45 -6.08
C HIS A 56 9.93 -3.07 -4.96
N ASN A 57 9.56 -2.79 -3.71
CA ASN A 57 10.24 -3.34 -2.54
C ASN A 57 9.23 -4.03 -1.62
N SER A 58 9.24 -5.36 -1.64
CA SER A 58 8.41 -6.18 -0.75
C SER A 58 8.89 -7.62 -0.74
N ARG A 59 8.42 -8.41 0.22
CA ARG A 59 8.59 -9.87 0.19
C ARG A 59 7.75 -10.47 -0.96
N ASN A 60 8.25 -11.53 -1.56
CA ASN A 60 7.49 -12.30 -2.55
C ASN A 60 6.42 -13.15 -1.84
N VAL A 61 5.26 -12.56 -1.60
CA VAL A 61 4.08 -13.26 -1.06
C VAL A 61 2.83 -12.83 -1.84
N GLN A 62 1.86 -13.73 -1.99
CA GLN A 62 0.71 -13.56 -2.89
C GLN A 62 -0.04 -12.23 -2.74
N ARG A 63 -0.22 -11.74 -1.50
CA ARG A 63 -0.91 -10.47 -1.25
C ARG A 63 -0.15 -9.23 -1.76
N LYS A 64 1.16 -9.32 -2.01
CA LYS A 64 1.99 -8.23 -2.53
C LYS A 64 1.82 -7.99 -4.03
N LYS A 65 1.22 -8.96 -4.74
CA LYS A 65 0.87 -8.84 -6.16
C LYS A 65 2.07 -8.50 -7.06
N THR A 66 3.25 -9.03 -6.74
CA THR A 66 4.48 -8.75 -7.49
C THR A 66 4.36 -9.17 -8.96
N SER A 67 3.70 -10.30 -9.25
CA SER A 67 3.42 -10.73 -10.63
C SER A 67 2.54 -9.73 -11.40
N ASN A 68 1.55 -9.13 -10.72
CA ASN A 68 0.72 -8.08 -11.33
C ASN A 68 1.54 -6.81 -11.60
N THR A 69 2.52 -6.49 -10.75
CA THR A 69 3.45 -5.38 -10.98
C THR A 69 4.31 -5.62 -12.24
N ILE A 70 4.80 -6.86 -12.44
CA ILE A 70 5.53 -7.24 -13.66
C ILE A 70 4.65 -7.08 -14.89
N LEU A 71 3.41 -7.56 -14.83
CA LEU A 71 2.46 -7.48 -15.94
C LEU A 71 2.05 -6.02 -16.23
N ALA A 72 1.87 -5.19 -15.20
CA ALA A 72 1.63 -3.76 -15.34
C ALA A 72 2.81 -3.05 -16.03
N PHE A 73 4.04 -3.38 -15.65
CA PHE A 73 5.24 -2.83 -16.29
C PHE A 73 5.34 -3.24 -17.75
N ARG A 74 5.04 -4.52 -18.08
CA ARG A 74 4.93 -4.96 -19.47
C ARG A 74 3.90 -4.14 -20.24
N ALA A 75 2.67 -4.06 -19.74
CA ALA A 75 1.60 -3.32 -20.42
C ALA A 75 1.96 -1.84 -20.61
N PHE A 76 2.64 -1.22 -19.66
CA PHE A 76 3.21 0.12 -19.82
C PHE A 76 4.20 0.17 -20.96
N CYS A 77 5.18 -0.76 -21.02
CA CYS A 77 6.21 -0.79 -22.06
C CYS A 77 5.63 -1.11 -23.46
N ASP A 78 4.60 -1.95 -23.55
CA ASP A 78 3.90 -2.28 -24.80
C ASP A 78 3.24 -1.03 -25.46
N ASN A 79 3.02 0.05 -24.69
CA ASN A 79 2.49 1.32 -25.16
C ASN A 79 3.57 2.37 -25.49
N LEU A 80 4.85 1.99 -25.48
CA LEU A 80 5.98 2.85 -25.82
C LEU A 80 6.60 2.41 -27.17
N THR A 81 7.40 3.28 -27.77
CA THR A 81 8.28 2.81 -28.86
C THR A 81 9.37 1.89 -28.30
N PRO A 82 9.94 0.99 -29.13
CA PRO A 82 11.03 0.13 -28.67
C PRO A 82 12.21 0.90 -28.05
N GLU A 83 12.55 2.05 -28.61
CA GLU A 83 13.62 2.93 -28.09
C GLU A 83 13.29 3.50 -26.71
N GLN A 84 12.03 3.91 -26.49
CA GLN A 84 11.56 4.38 -25.19
C GLN A 84 11.52 3.25 -24.16
N ALA A 85 10.95 2.11 -24.53
CA ALA A 85 10.85 0.95 -23.64
C ALA A 85 12.22 0.43 -23.18
N ASN A 86 13.24 0.45 -24.09
CA ASN A 86 14.62 0.07 -23.77
C ASN A 86 15.31 1.00 -22.75
N LYS A 87 14.76 2.19 -22.51
CA LYS A 87 15.24 3.15 -21.51
C LYS A 87 14.49 3.06 -20.18
N CYS A 88 13.57 2.10 -20.06
CA CYS A 88 12.80 1.85 -18.85
C CYS A 88 13.26 0.55 -18.16
N ALA A 89 13.24 0.54 -16.83
CA ALA A 89 13.55 -0.65 -16.05
C ALA A 89 12.59 -0.80 -14.87
N LEU A 90 12.23 -2.05 -14.57
CA LEU A 90 11.59 -2.44 -13.31
C LEU A 90 12.63 -3.11 -12.42
N VAL A 91 12.81 -2.61 -11.23
CA VAL A 91 13.67 -3.21 -10.20
C VAL A 91 12.80 -3.77 -9.09
N LEU A 92 12.93 -5.06 -8.85
CA LEU A 92 12.23 -5.80 -7.80
C LEU A 92 13.25 -6.14 -6.70
N HIS A 93 13.12 -5.53 -5.52
CA HIS A 93 13.85 -5.95 -4.33
C HIS A 93 12.97 -6.94 -3.56
N THR A 94 13.25 -8.23 -3.78
CA THR A 94 12.42 -9.34 -3.29
C THR A 94 13.12 -10.68 -3.50
N GLU A 95 12.68 -11.73 -2.81
CA GLU A 95 13.08 -13.09 -3.12
C GLU A 95 12.57 -13.50 -4.51
N ALA A 96 13.43 -14.11 -5.34
CA ALA A 96 13.06 -14.55 -6.69
C ALA A 96 12.00 -15.66 -6.66
N ILE A 97 12.15 -16.63 -5.77
CA ILE A 97 11.24 -17.77 -5.59
C ILE A 97 10.86 -17.90 -4.13
N GLN A 98 9.57 -18.01 -3.85
CA GLN A 98 9.05 -18.13 -2.48
C GLN A 98 7.75 -18.95 -2.47
N ASP A 99 7.65 -19.94 -1.56
CA ASP A 99 6.47 -20.83 -1.45
C ASP A 99 5.17 -20.06 -1.16
N ALA A 100 5.25 -19.01 -0.33
CA ALA A 100 4.10 -18.14 -0.04
C ALA A 100 3.80 -17.13 -1.15
N GLY A 101 4.58 -17.12 -2.21
CA GLY A 101 4.52 -16.20 -3.33
C GLY A 101 4.46 -16.93 -4.67
N THR A 102 5.48 -16.74 -5.50
CA THR A 102 5.59 -17.35 -6.82
C THR A 102 7.04 -17.42 -7.29
N ASP A 103 7.28 -18.15 -8.42
CA ASP A 103 8.51 -18.12 -9.20
C ASP A 103 8.51 -16.89 -10.12
N LEU A 104 9.14 -15.80 -9.68
CA LEU A 104 9.19 -14.54 -10.44
C LEU A 104 10.02 -14.66 -11.73
N PRO A 105 11.18 -15.36 -11.78
CA PRO A 105 11.86 -15.66 -13.01
C PRO A 105 10.96 -16.29 -14.08
N ALA A 106 10.16 -17.30 -13.72
CA ALA A 106 9.21 -17.93 -14.63
C ALA A 106 8.12 -16.95 -15.09
N VAL A 107 7.62 -16.10 -14.19
CA VAL A 107 6.66 -15.03 -14.54
C VAL A 107 7.26 -14.04 -15.53
N ILE A 108 8.50 -13.59 -15.30
CA ILE A 108 9.20 -12.66 -16.20
C ILE A 108 9.39 -13.30 -17.57
N GLN A 109 9.88 -14.54 -17.61
CA GLN A 109 10.11 -15.26 -18.86
C GLN A 109 8.81 -15.44 -19.66
N ALA A 110 7.70 -15.76 -18.99
CA ALA A 110 6.42 -16.01 -19.66
C ALA A 110 5.69 -14.72 -20.06
N LEU A 111 5.72 -13.70 -19.22
CA LEU A 111 4.85 -12.53 -19.35
C LEU A 111 5.57 -11.22 -19.70
N CYS A 112 6.88 -11.10 -19.46
CA CYS A 112 7.63 -9.85 -19.67
C CYS A 112 9.03 -10.09 -20.27
N PRO A 113 9.21 -10.99 -21.27
CA PRO A 113 10.54 -11.39 -21.72
C PRO A 113 11.30 -10.31 -22.49
N ASN A 114 10.59 -9.31 -23.00
CA ASN A 114 11.15 -8.32 -23.93
C ASN A 114 11.63 -7.04 -23.21
N TYR A 115 11.36 -6.89 -21.92
CA TYR A 115 11.63 -5.65 -21.18
C TYR A 115 12.54 -5.90 -19.99
N LYS A 116 13.20 -4.84 -19.53
CA LYS A 116 14.18 -4.94 -18.47
C LYS A 116 13.52 -5.04 -17.11
N VAL A 117 13.50 -6.25 -16.55
CA VAL A 117 13.13 -6.52 -15.16
C VAL A 117 14.36 -7.07 -14.43
N LEU A 118 14.70 -6.48 -13.30
CA LEU A 118 15.81 -6.88 -12.43
C LEU A 118 15.25 -7.35 -11.10
N ILE A 119 15.73 -8.50 -10.62
CA ILE A 119 15.48 -8.97 -9.26
C ILE A 119 16.77 -8.77 -8.47
N ASP A 120 16.69 -8.06 -7.35
CA ASP A 120 17.77 -7.88 -6.40
C ASP A 120 17.36 -8.55 -5.07
N GLU A 121 18.00 -9.68 -4.77
CA GLU A 121 17.80 -10.45 -3.53
C GLU A 121 18.82 -10.08 -2.46
N SER A 122 19.68 -9.11 -2.72
CA SER A 122 20.72 -8.71 -1.78
C SER A 122 20.12 -8.12 -0.50
N ARG A 123 20.75 -8.42 0.63
CA ARG A 123 20.39 -7.75 1.88
C ARG A 123 20.99 -6.35 1.88
N MET A 124 20.15 -5.34 1.76
CA MET A 124 20.57 -3.94 1.76
C MET A 124 20.62 -3.36 3.17
N SER A 125 21.64 -2.55 3.42
CA SER A 125 21.65 -1.64 4.56
C SER A 125 20.61 -0.51 4.37
N PRO A 126 20.21 0.21 5.44
CA PRO A 126 19.33 1.37 5.31
C PRO A 126 19.84 2.44 4.33
N ASP A 127 21.15 2.66 4.30
CA ASP A 127 21.79 3.61 3.36
C ASP A 127 21.69 3.16 1.90
N GLU A 128 21.88 1.87 1.63
CA GLU A 128 21.71 1.30 0.29
C GLU A 128 20.24 1.34 -0.14
N MET A 129 19.31 1.06 0.78
CA MET A 129 17.89 1.16 0.52
C MET A 129 17.47 2.62 0.23
N CYS A 130 18.00 3.58 0.98
CA CYS A 130 17.83 5.00 0.68
C CYS A 130 18.33 5.35 -0.74
N ALA A 131 19.48 4.81 -1.14
CA ALA A 131 20.00 5.02 -2.49
C ALA A 131 19.06 4.43 -3.56
N MET A 132 18.46 3.24 -3.30
CA MET A 132 17.49 2.63 -4.20
C MET A 132 16.26 3.51 -4.42
N TYR A 133 15.65 4.05 -3.35
CA TYR A 133 14.53 4.97 -3.49
C TYR A 133 14.89 6.25 -4.25
N ASN A 134 16.12 6.74 -4.11
CA ASN A 134 16.61 7.92 -4.83
C ASN A 134 16.99 7.63 -6.30
N ILE A 135 17.28 6.37 -6.65
CA ILE A 135 17.51 5.95 -8.03
C ILE A 135 16.18 5.78 -8.77
N ALA A 136 15.14 5.36 -8.05
CA ALA A 136 13.83 5.15 -8.62
C ALA A 136 13.15 6.46 -9.01
N ASP A 137 12.49 6.46 -10.15
CA ASP A 137 11.61 7.55 -10.60
C ASP A 137 10.23 7.46 -9.96
N VAL A 138 9.83 6.24 -9.60
CA VAL A 138 8.57 5.95 -8.90
C VAL A 138 8.67 4.62 -8.15
N THR A 139 8.10 4.57 -6.94
CA THR A 139 7.93 3.30 -6.21
C THR A 139 6.50 2.81 -6.35
N ILE A 140 6.33 1.52 -6.66
CA ILE A 140 5.02 0.88 -6.81
C ILE A 140 4.79 -0.19 -5.77
N LEU A 141 3.61 -0.16 -5.12
CA LEU A 141 3.14 -1.20 -4.22
C LEU A 141 1.62 -1.38 -4.37
N ILE A 142 1.22 -2.39 -5.11
CA ILE A 142 -0.19 -2.71 -5.38
C ILE A 142 -0.70 -3.90 -4.55
N SER A 143 -0.20 -4.03 -3.34
CA SER A 143 -0.63 -5.07 -2.40
C SER A 143 -2.14 -5.05 -2.19
N SER A 144 -2.75 -6.23 -2.09
CA SER A 144 -4.19 -6.37 -1.83
C SER A 144 -4.57 -6.10 -0.37
N ASN A 145 -3.60 -6.11 0.53
CA ASN A 145 -3.75 -5.80 1.95
C ASN A 145 -2.41 -5.37 2.54
N GLU A 146 -2.41 -4.29 3.32
CA GLU A 146 -1.24 -3.79 4.04
C GLU A 146 -1.60 -3.32 5.44
N GLY A 147 -0.76 -3.66 6.41
CA GLY A 147 -0.84 -3.06 7.75
C GLY A 147 -0.47 -1.60 7.72
N PHE A 148 0.68 -1.27 7.12
CA PHE A 148 1.15 0.09 6.91
C PHE A 148 1.73 0.30 5.50
N GLY A 149 2.73 -0.52 5.08
CA GLY A 149 3.43 -0.34 3.80
C GLY A 149 4.68 0.52 3.94
N LEU A 150 5.65 0.06 4.74
CA LEU A 150 6.89 0.81 5.03
C LEU A 150 7.61 1.29 3.78
N SER A 151 7.66 0.48 2.72
CA SER A 151 8.33 0.84 1.47
C SER A 151 7.74 2.09 0.79
N ILE A 152 6.45 2.34 0.94
CA ILE A 152 5.82 3.58 0.45
C ILE A 152 6.23 4.77 1.31
N ALA A 153 6.22 4.64 2.65
CA ALA A 153 6.67 5.70 3.55
C ALA A 153 8.14 6.05 3.32
N GLU A 154 9.02 5.05 3.20
CA GLU A 154 10.44 5.22 2.91
C GLU A 154 10.66 5.97 1.59
N SER A 155 9.91 5.59 0.54
CA SER A 155 9.93 6.26 -0.77
C SER A 155 9.54 7.74 -0.65
N ILE A 156 8.41 8.03 0.00
CA ILE A 156 7.92 9.40 0.18
C ILE A 156 8.93 10.24 0.97
N ILE A 157 9.50 9.69 2.04
CA ILE A 157 10.54 10.36 2.84
C ILE A 157 11.81 10.60 2.03
N CYS A 158 12.16 9.73 1.09
CA CYS A 158 13.25 9.95 0.14
C CYS A 158 12.92 10.99 -0.95
N GLY A 159 11.69 11.46 -1.03
CA GLY A 159 11.27 12.42 -2.07
C GLY A 159 10.98 11.76 -3.42
N THR A 160 10.66 10.48 -3.43
CA THR A 160 10.29 9.71 -4.63
C THR A 160 8.78 9.49 -4.65
N PRO A 161 8.10 9.82 -5.75
CA PRO A 161 6.66 9.64 -5.87
C PRO A 161 6.26 8.17 -5.87
N VAL A 162 4.98 7.90 -5.61
CA VAL A 162 4.51 6.54 -5.37
C VAL A 162 3.26 6.17 -6.19
N ILE A 163 3.14 4.87 -6.48
CA ILE A 163 1.91 4.22 -6.95
C ILE A 163 1.49 3.24 -5.86
N ALA A 164 0.28 3.37 -5.35
CA ALA A 164 -0.22 2.54 -4.26
C ALA A 164 -1.67 2.12 -4.47
N ASN A 165 -1.98 0.85 -4.18
CA ASN A 165 -3.37 0.40 -4.07
C ASN A 165 -4.04 1.07 -2.86
N VAL A 166 -5.28 1.54 -3.03
CA VAL A 166 -6.02 2.23 -1.97
C VAL A 166 -6.63 1.22 -1.02
N THR A 167 -5.80 0.70 -0.12
CA THR A 167 -6.18 -0.30 0.89
C THR A 167 -5.28 -0.24 2.13
N GLY A 168 -5.81 -0.61 3.28
CA GLY A 168 -5.06 -0.69 4.53
C GLY A 168 -4.31 0.59 4.85
N GLY A 169 -3.12 0.47 5.42
CA GLY A 169 -2.27 1.60 5.75
C GLY A 169 -1.66 2.34 4.56
N LEU A 170 -1.83 1.85 3.32
CA LEU A 170 -1.45 2.62 2.13
C LEU A 170 -2.35 3.85 1.94
N GLN A 171 -3.60 3.79 2.41
CA GLN A 171 -4.54 4.92 2.38
C GLN A 171 -4.03 6.10 3.21
N ASP A 172 -3.33 5.82 4.31
CA ASP A 172 -2.82 6.81 5.25
C ASP A 172 -1.66 7.64 4.65
N GLN A 173 -1.05 7.16 3.57
CA GLN A 173 0.18 7.70 3.01
C GLN A 173 0.01 8.47 1.71
N ILE A 174 -1.16 8.37 1.08
CA ILE A 174 -1.43 9.06 -0.19
C ILE A 174 -2.00 10.47 -0.02
N GLY A 175 -2.13 10.95 1.22
CA GLY A 175 -2.65 12.30 1.51
C GLY A 175 -4.06 12.49 1.01
N GLN A 176 -4.98 11.60 1.40
CA GLN A 176 -6.38 11.69 1.01
C GLN A 176 -7.02 13.00 1.50
N LEU A 177 -7.84 13.58 0.63
CA LEU A 177 -8.60 14.78 0.91
C LEU A 177 -10.10 14.51 0.74
N ASP A 178 -10.93 15.19 1.51
CA ASP A 178 -12.39 15.20 1.34
C ASP A 178 -12.80 16.03 0.12
N ASP A 179 -14.10 16.11 -0.15
CA ASP A 179 -14.64 16.87 -1.29
C ASP A 179 -14.33 18.37 -1.18
N ASN A 180 -14.16 18.90 0.03
CA ASN A 180 -13.81 20.29 0.30
C ASN A 180 -12.29 20.56 0.21
N GLY A 181 -11.48 19.51 0.07
CA GLY A 181 -10.02 19.61 0.02
C GLY A 181 -9.35 19.59 1.40
N ASN A 182 -10.07 19.23 2.46
CA ASN A 182 -9.49 19.06 3.78
C ASN A 182 -8.84 17.65 3.91
N PRO A 183 -7.74 17.52 4.67
CA PRO A 183 -7.15 16.22 4.97
C PRO A 183 -8.17 15.27 5.62
N VAL A 184 -8.18 14.03 5.17
CA VAL A 184 -9.01 12.97 5.79
C VAL A 184 -8.37 12.53 7.09
N GLU A 185 -9.17 12.55 8.17
CA GLU A 185 -8.73 12.06 9.47
C GLU A 185 -8.94 10.55 9.58
N PHE A 186 -7.90 9.83 9.99
CA PHE A 186 -7.94 8.38 10.20
C PHE A 186 -8.39 8.06 11.63
N THR A 187 -9.68 7.96 11.81
CA THR A 187 -10.31 7.62 13.09
C THR A 187 -10.51 6.10 13.25
N ALA A 188 -10.93 5.68 14.43
CA ALA A 188 -11.29 4.28 14.71
C ALA A 188 -12.41 3.74 13.80
N GLU A 189 -13.23 4.62 13.27
CA GLU A 189 -14.33 4.31 12.33
C GLU A 189 -13.88 4.25 10.87
N PHE A 190 -12.67 4.74 10.56
CA PHE A 190 -12.11 4.67 9.20
C PHE A 190 -11.90 3.21 8.80
N GLY A 191 -12.48 2.83 7.66
CA GLY A 191 -12.43 1.45 7.18
C GLY A 191 -11.03 1.06 6.69
N THR A 192 -10.55 -0.13 7.05
CA THR A 192 -9.30 -0.69 6.52
C THR A 192 -9.35 -0.83 5.00
N ASN A 193 -10.50 -1.26 4.47
CA ASN A 193 -10.71 -1.43 3.05
C ASN A 193 -11.22 -0.13 2.41
N ASN A 194 -10.87 0.08 1.15
CA ASN A 194 -11.33 1.23 0.40
C ASN A 194 -12.86 1.30 0.35
N THR A 195 -13.43 2.44 0.68
CA THR A 195 -14.87 2.70 0.61
C THR A 195 -15.30 3.35 -0.69
N GLY A 196 -14.35 3.77 -1.53
CA GLY A 196 -14.62 4.55 -2.74
C GLY A 196 -14.98 6.02 -2.48
N LYS A 197 -15.04 6.44 -1.21
CA LYS A 197 -15.51 7.77 -0.81
C LYS A 197 -14.55 8.89 -1.20
N TYR A 198 -13.24 8.69 -0.99
CA TYR A 198 -12.24 9.75 -1.20
C TYR A 198 -11.49 9.50 -2.51
N LYS A 199 -11.44 10.52 -3.37
CA LYS A 199 -10.79 10.47 -4.69
C LYS A 199 -9.67 11.50 -4.85
N LYS A 200 -9.69 12.56 -4.03
CA LYS A 200 -8.62 13.56 -4.01
C LYS A 200 -7.47 13.08 -3.14
N HIS A 201 -6.26 13.37 -3.55
CA HIS A 201 -5.04 12.90 -2.88
C HIS A 201 -3.87 13.86 -3.11
N GLY A 202 -2.78 13.66 -2.40
CA GLY A 202 -1.55 14.41 -2.56
C GLY A 202 -0.91 14.19 -3.94
N ILE A 203 -0.21 15.21 -4.44
CA ILE A 203 0.39 15.19 -5.80
C ILE A 203 1.54 14.19 -5.95
N TRP A 204 2.10 13.68 -4.85
CA TRP A 204 3.19 12.68 -4.82
C TRP A 204 2.72 11.25 -5.03
N ALA A 205 1.43 11.03 -4.99
CA ALA A 205 0.84 9.71 -5.11
C ALA A 205 -0.01 9.60 -6.37
N LYS A 206 0.07 8.47 -7.04
CA LYS A 206 -0.92 8.04 -8.04
C LYS A 206 -1.62 6.80 -7.48
N PRO A 207 -2.77 6.96 -6.84
CA PRO A 207 -3.53 5.84 -6.29
C PRO A 207 -4.09 4.95 -7.38
N VAL A 208 -4.08 3.64 -7.13
CA VAL A 208 -4.81 2.64 -7.92
C VAL A 208 -5.97 2.15 -7.06
N TYR A 209 -7.19 2.28 -7.56
CA TYR A 209 -8.38 1.92 -6.79
C TYR A 209 -8.75 0.47 -7.00
N PRO A 210 -9.17 -0.25 -5.93
CA PRO A 210 -9.59 -1.64 -6.07
C PRO A 210 -10.77 -1.80 -7.04
N ALA A 211 -10.65 -2.77 -7.95
CA ALA A 211 -11.72 -3.19 -8.85
C ALA A 211 -12.56 -4.32 -8.26
N SER A 212 -11.99 -5.09 -7.34
CA SER A 212 -12.68 -6.19 -6.68
C SER A 212 -12.23 -6.35 -5.22
N ARG A 213 -13.03 -7.11 -4.47
CA ARG A 213 -12.73 -7.48 -3.09
C ARG A 213 -13.02 -8.94 -2.85
N SER A 214 -12.09 -9.64 -2.19
CA SER A 214 -12.27 -11.04 -1.79
C SER A 214 -12.03 -11.22 -0.30
N ILE A 215 -12.66 -12.25 0.30
CA ILE A 215 -12.34 -12.65 1.66
C ILE A 215 -11.12 -13.55 1.59
N GLN A 216 -10.10 -13.16 2.35
CA GLN A 216 -8.91 -13.96 2.60
C GLN A 216 -8.77 -14.12 4.11
N GLY A 217 -8.41 -15.28 4.54
CA GLY A 217 -8.30 -15.50 5.97
C GLY A 217 -7.33 -16.62 6.31
N SER A 218 -6.92 -16.59 7.55
CA SER A 218 -6.20 -17.68 8.20
C SER A 218 -6.90 -17.99 9.53
N PRO A 219 -6.66 -19.14 10.17
CA PRO A 219 -7.29 -19.46 11.44
C PRO A 219 -7.22 -18.34 12.48
N PRO A 220 -6.09 -17.63 12.70
CA PRO A 220 -6.03 -16.53 13.65
C PRO A 220 -6.69 -15.23 13.17
N THR A 221 -6.92 -15.07 11.87
CA THR A 221 -7.51 -13.86 11.27
C THR A 221 -8.48 -14.21 10.15
N PRO A 222 -9.67 -14.79 10.48
CA PRO A 222 -10.54 -15.41 9.49
C PRO A 222 -11.28 -14.41 8.57
N TYR A 223 -11.31 -13.13 8.92
CA TYR A 223 -12.11 -12.11 8.23
C TYR A 223 -11.25 -10.97 7.67
N ILE A 224 -10.26 -11.30 6.87
CA ILE A 224 -9.48 -10.30 6.14
C ILE A 224 -10.08 -10.16 4.75
N PHE A 225 -10.36 -8.92 4.35
CA PHE A 225 -10.78 -8.59 3.00
C PHE A 225 -9.61 -8.00 2.24
N ASP A 226 -9.26 -8.65 1.14
CA ASP A 226 -8.27 -8.17 0.19
C ASP A 226 -8.94 -7.28 -0.86
N ASP A 227 -8.43 -6.08 -1.02
CA ASP A 227 -8.81 -5.15 -2.08
C ASP A 227 -7.88 -5.35 -3.27
N ILE A 228 -8.41 -5.80 -4.41
CA ILE A 228 -7.62 -6.17 -5.58
C ILE A 228 -7.81 -5.12 -6.66
N CYS A 229 -6.73 -4.42 -7.04
CA CYS A 229 -6.71 -3.56 -8.21
C CYS A 229 -6.31 -4.35 -9.47
N THR A 230 -6.62 -3.82 -10.64
CA THR A 230 -6.21 -4.39 -11.91
C THR A 230 -4.75 -4.05 -12.21
N TRP A 231 -4.09 -4.86 -13.00
CA TRP A 231 -2.74 -4.56 -13.49
C TRP A 231 -2.79 -3.49 -14.60
N GLU A 232 -3.90 -3.35 -15.30
CA GLU A 232 -4.16 -2.31 -16.29
C GLU A 232 -4.15 -0.92 -15.65
N ASP A 233 -4.91 -0.73 -14.55
CA ASP A 233 -4.91 0.54 -13.82
C ASP A 233 -3.53 0.86 -13.24
N ALA A 234 -2.80 -0.16 -12.83
CA ALA A 234 -1.41 0.00 -12.37
C ALA A 234 -0.47 0.40 -13.52
N ALA A 235 -0.67 -0.12 -14.73
CA ALA A 235 0.07 0.28 -15.92
C ALA A 235 -0.21 1.75 -16.31
N GLU A 236 -1.47 2.18 -16.24
CA GLU A 236 -1.85 3.58 -16.42
C GLU A 236 -1.18 4.49 -15.39
N ALA A 237 -1.07 4.05 -14.15
CA ALA A 237 -0.38 4.81 -13.10
C ALA A 237 1.13 4.90 -13.36
N ILE A 238 1.78 3.86 -13.91
CA ILE A 238 3.17 3.93 -14.36
C ILE A 238 3.31 4.91 -15.52
N MET A 239 2.42 4.85 -16.52
CA MET A 239 2.40 5.75 -17.65
C MET A 239 2.21 7.21 -17.21
N TYR A 240 1.34 7.46 -16.24
CA TYR A 240 1.16 8.80 -15.66
C TYR A 240 2.49 9.40 -15.19
N TRP A 241 3.28 8.65 -14.41
CA TRP A 241 4.57 9.13 -13.92
C TRP A 241 5.64 9.22 -15.01
N TYR A 242 5.59 8.35 -16.02
CA TYR A 242 6.47 8.46 -17.18
C TYR A 242 6.24 9.76 -17.94
N LEU A 243 4.98 10.05 -18.28
CA LEU A 243 4.59 11.26 -19.00
C LEU A 243 4.75 12.55 -18.19
N ALA A 244 4.72 12.48 -16.86
CA ALA A 244 4.98 13.63 -15.99
C ALA A 244 6.38 14.23 -16.19
N GLY A 245 7.34 13.43 -16.61
CA GLY A 245 8.72 13.84 -16.80
C GLY A 245 9.50 13.99 -15.48
N ALA A 246 10.83 13.97 -15.55
CA ALA A 246 11.71 13.93 -14.38
C ALA A 246 11.52 15.14 -13.44
N GLU A 247 11.34 16.33 -13.99
CA GLU A 247 11.19 17.56 -13.20
C GLU A 247 9.90 17.53 -12.34
N ASN A 248 8.76 17.15 -12.94
CA ASN A 248 7.49 17.06 -12.21
C ASN A 248 7.51 15.91 -11.21
N ARG A 249 8.14 14.76 -11.52
CA ARG A 249 8.34 13.69 -10.54
C ARG A 249 9.12 14.17 -9.33
N LYS A 250 10.23 14.88 -9.55
CA LYS A 250 11.04 15.47 -8.47
C LYS A 250 10.24 16.46 -7.63
N LYS A 251 9.50 17.36 -8.27
CA LYS A 251 8.63 18.33 -7.56
C LYS A 251 7.57 17.63 -6.72
N ALA A 252 6.88 16.66 -7.30
CA ALA A 252 5.85 15.90 -6.61
C ALA A 252 6.43 15.10 -5.43
N GLY A 253 7.56 14.44 -5.61
CA GLY A 253 8.23 13.67 -4.55
C GLY A 253 8.68 14.55 -3.39
N LEU A 254 9.26 15.73 -3.65
CA LEU A 254 9.66 16.67 -2.61
C LEU A 254 8.44 17.22 -1.83
N GLU A 255 7.32 17.43 -2.49
CA GLU A 255 6.07 17.80 -1.80
C GLU A 255 5.56 16.64 -0.92
N GLY A 256 5.67 15.40 -1.40
CA GLY A 256 5.37 14.21 -0.58
C GLY A 256 6.23 14.13 0.68
N ARG A 257 7.54 14.38 0.55
CA ARG A 257 8.43 14.47 1.71
C ARG A 257 8.00 15.59 2.67
N ARG A 258 7.72 16.78 2.15
CA ARG A 258 7.27 17.91 2.98
C ARG A 258 6.03 17.52 3.78
N TRP A 259 5.03 16.94 3.10
CA TRP A 259 3.82 16.44 3.75
C TRP A 259 4.12 15.37 4.80
N ALA A 260 4.91 14.36 4.48
CA ALA A 260 5.23 13.26 5.37
C ALA A 260 5.99 13.71 6.63
N MET A 261 6.85 14.73 6.49
CA MET A 261 7.61 15.30 7.64
C MET A 261 6.74 16.14 8.56
N ASN A 262 5.67 16.75 8.04
CA ASN A 262 4.81 17.68 8.76
C ASN A 262 3.43 17.08 9.03
N GLU A 263 2.49 17.21 8.07
CA GLU A 263 1.08 16.87 8.25
C GLU A 263 0.87 15.35 8.38
N GLY A 264 1.58 14.56 7.57
CA GLY A 264 1.51 13.10 7.60
C GLY A 264 2.17 12.46 8.82
N GLY A 265 3.11 13.19 9.44
CA GLY A 265 3.77 12.76 10.68
C GLY A 265 4.56 11.45 10.57
N LEU A 266 5.03 11.09 9.36
CA LEU A 266 5.68 9.81 9.09
C LEU A 266 7.16 9.76 9.47
N ASN A 267 7.68 10.73 10.21
CA ASN A 267 9.04 10.71 10.69
C ASN A 267 9.15 10.07 12.09
N SER A 268 10.29 9.44 12.38
CA SER A 268 10.54 8.73 13.63
C SER A 268 10.48 9.62 14.88
N LYS A 269 10.89 10.89 14.77
CA LYS A 269 10.84 11.85 15.89
C LYS A 269 9.39 12.10 16.32
N ASN A 270 8.48 12.28 15.34
CA ASN A 270 7.06 12.45 15.60
C ASN A 270 6.43 11.16 16.18
N MET A 271 6.75 10.01 15.62
CA MET A 271 6.29 8.71 16.15
C MET A 271 6.70 8.55 17.62
N CYS A 272 7.96 8.80 17.97
CA CYS A 272 8.45 8.69 19.34
C CYS A 272 7.75 9.68 20.28
N ALA A 273 7.55 10.93 19.86
CA ALA A 273 6.86 11.93 20.67
C ALA A 273 5.39 11.55 20.93
N GLN A 274 4.68 11.05 19.91
CA GLN A 274 3.31 10.58 20.06
C GLN A 274 3.24 9.33 20.94
N PHE A 275 4.21 8.41 20.79
CA PHE A 275 4.28 7.20 21.60
C PHE A 275 4.49 7.52 23.09
N ILE A 276 5.43 8.42 23.40
CA ILE A 276 5.68 8.90 24.78
C ILE A 276 4.40 9.52 25.36
N LYS A 277 3.76 10.43 24.62
CA LYS A 277 2.50 11.06 25.03
C LYS A 277 1.39 10.04 25.31
N ALA A 278 1.26 9.03 24.45
CA ALA A 278 0.28 7.96 24.61
C ALA A 278 0.58 7.08 25.83
N MET A 279 1.86 6.79 26.10
CA MET A 279 2.30 6.04 27.28
C MET A 279 2.01 6.80 28.56
N ASP A 280 2.41 8.07 28.63
CA ASP A 280 2.17 8.94 29.82
C ASP A 280 0.68 9.04 30.10
N TYR A 281 -0.13 9.25 29.06
CA TYR A 281 -1.58 9.28 29.21
C TYR A 281 -2.11 7.94 29.75
N THR A 282 -1.67 6.82 29.18
CA THR A 282 -2.12 5.49 29.60
C THR A 282 -1.75 5.19 31.04
N ILE A 283 -0.52 5.48 31.45
CA ILE A 283 -0.04 5.26 32.84
C ILE A 283 -0.89 6.07 33.82
N ASN A 284 -1.21 7.31 33.50
CA ASN A 284 -1.97 8.20 34.39
C ASN A 284 -3.48 7.86 34.47
N HIS A 285 -4.02 7.12 33.47
CA HIS A 285 -5.45 6.81 33.39
C HIS A 285 -5.74 5.30 33.48
N PHE A 286 -4.70 4.46 33.58
CA PHE A 286 -4.87 3.04 33.69
C PHE A 286 -5.48 2.64 35.04
N VAL A 287 -6.62 2.00 34.98
CA VAL A 287 -7.23 1.34 36.14
C VAL A 287 -7.02 -0.15 35.95
N PRO A 288 -6.30 -0.82 36.87
CA PRO A 288 -6.13 -2.26 36.78
C PRO A 288 -7.50 -2.97 36.70
N PRO A 289 -7.66 -3.99 35.82
CA PRO A 289 -8.85 -4.79 35.81
C PRO A 289 -9.02 -5.44 37.18
N ALA A 290 -10.27 -5.61 37.62
CA ALA A 290 -10.56 -6.39 38.82
C ALA A 290 -9.92 -7.76 38.72
N SER A 291 -9.34 -8.24 39.81
CA SER A 291 -8.74 -9.58 39.88
C SER A 291 -9.74 -10.64 39.42
N PHE A 292 -9.21 -11.69 38.78
CA PHE A 292 -9.97 -12.79 38.18
C PHE A 292 -11.28 -13.11 38.92
N GLY A 293 -12.41 -13.01 38.19
CA GLY A 293 -13.72 -13.49 38.67
C GLY A 293 -14.00 -14.90 38.14
N LEU A 294 -14.62 -15.72 38.95
CA LEU A 294 -15.19 -16.99 38.51
C LEU A 294 -16.52 -16.69 37.77
N PHE A 295 -16.52 -16.95 36.48
CA PHE A 295 -17.72 -16.77 35.66
C PHE A 295 -18.37 -18.12 35.39
N LYS A 296 -19.69 -18.22 35.52
CA LYS A 296 -20.44 -19.40 35.10
C LYS A 296 -20.51 -19.46 33.57
N PRO A 297 -20.40 -20.63 32.93
CA PRO A 297 -20.44 -20.74 31.46
C PRO A 297 -21.70 -20.11 30.85
N GLU A 298 -22.82 -20.14 31.56
CA GLU A 298 -24.11 -19.57 31.12
C GLU A 298 -24.05 -18.05 30.90
N GLN A 299 -23.13 -17.35 31.54
CA GLN A 299 -22.93 -15.88 31.35
C GLN A 299 -22.36 -15.52 30.00
N PHE A 300 -21.79 -16.50 29.27
CA PHE A 300 -21.23 -16.33 27.94
C PHE A 300 -22.10 -16.87 26.81
N ILE A 301 -23.14 -17.68 27.15
CA ILE A 301 -24.09 -18.22 26.17
C ILE A 301 -24.97 -17.08 25.65
N GLY A 302 -24.88 -16.79 24.35
CA GLY A 302 -25.70 -15.78 23.68
C GLY A 302 -25.01 -14.43 23.42
N GLN A 303 -23.71 -14.26 23.76
CA GLN A 303 -22.95 -13.07 23.41
C GLN A 303 -22.27 -13.14 22.04
N THR A 304 -22.49 -14.18 21.26
CA THR A 304 -22.10 -14.21 19.85
C THR A 304 -22.89 -13.15 19.10
N GLN A 305 -22.24 -12.02 18.81
CA GLN A 305 -22.83 -10.99 17.98
C GLN A 305 -23.05 -11.54 16.56
N PRO A 306 -24.22 -11.33 15.97
CA PRO A 306 -24.46 -11.74 14.58
C PRO A 306 -23.41 -11.11 13.66
N PHE A 307 -22.99 -11.85 12.64
CA PHE A 307 -21.98 -11.47 11.65
C PHE A 307 -22.23 -10.10 10.96
N ASN A 308 -23.52 -9.73 10.84
CA ASN A 308 -23.95 -8.45 10.26
C ASN A 308 -23.52 -7.20 11.07
N LYS A 309 -22.98 -7.35 12.30
CA LYS A 309 -22.43 -6.24 13.09
C LYS A 309 -20.94 -5.96 12.86
N ILE A 310 -20.25 -6.71 12.01
CA ILE A 310 -18.84 -6.48 11.67
C ILE A 310 -18.67 -5.29 10.70
N GLY A 311 -19.76 -4.68 10.26
CA GLY A 311 -19.73 -3.43 9.50
C GLY A 311 -19.29 -3.59 8.04
N VAL A 312 -19.32 -4.80 7.50
CA VAL A 312 -19.21 -5.04 6.06
C VAL A 312 -20.59 -4.85 5.46
N PRO A 313 -20.81 -3.90 4.56
CA PRO A 313 -22.06 -3.82 3.84
C PRO A 313 -22.19 -5.07 2.97
N ILE A 314 -23.11 -5.97 3.35
CA ILE A 314 -23.51 -7.07 2.48
C ILE A 314 -24.46 -6.43 1.46
N PRO A 315 -24.13 -6.45 0.15
CA PRO A 315 -25.02 -5.90 -0.85
C PRO A 315 -26.36 -6.64 -0.81
N THR A 316 -27.44 -5.90 -0.76
CA THR A 316 -28.78 -6.46 -0.87
C THR A 316 -28.96 -6.98 -2.30
N ILE A 317 -29.21 -8.27 -2.44
CA ILE A 317 -29.53 -8.86 -3.73
C ILE A 317 -30.96 -8.43 -4.10
N ASP A 318 -31.07 -7.63 -5.17
CA ASP A 318 -32.35 -7.21 -5.71
C ASP A 318 -32.99 -8.37 -6.51
N LYS A 319 -33.80 -9.14 -5.81
CA LYS A 319 -34.52 -10.27 -6.42
C LYS A 319 -35.50 -9.84 -7.50
N HIS A 320 -36.08 -8.64 -7.40
CA HIS A 320 -37.02 -8.12 -8.40
C HIS A 320 -36.32 -7.80 -9.71
N LYS A 321 -35.12 -7.22 -9.64
CA LYS A 321 -34.29 -6.95 -10.81
C LYS A 321 -33.91 -8.26 -11.52
N ILE A 322 -33.46 -9.27 -10.77
CA ILE A 322 -33.09 -10.59 -11.33
C ILE A 322 -34.32 -11.26 -11.95
N GLN A 323 -35.47 -11.22 -11.27
CA GLN A 323 -36.69 -11.81 -11.82
C GLN A 323 -37.17 -11.11 -13.08
N SER A 324 -37.09 -9.78 -13.13
CA SER A 324 -37.42 -8.98 -14.33
C SER A 324 -36.52 -9.31 -15.51
N GLU A 325 -35.23 -9.50 -15.28
CA GLU A 325 -34.27 -9.92 -16.32
C GLU A 325 -34.59 -11.35 -16.84
N LEU A 326 -34.93 -12.27 -15.93
CA LEU A 326 -35.33 -13.63 -16.29
C LEU A 326 -36.62 -13.64 -17.12
N ASP A 327 -37.63 -12.93 -16.67
CA ASP A 327 -38.93 -12.83 -17.35
C ASP A 327 -38.76 -12.21 -18.76
N SER A 328 -37.91 -11.19 -18.92
CA SER A 328 -37.66 -10.58 -20.22
C SER A 328 -36.93 -11.51 -21.19
N LYS A 329 -35.97 -12.32 -20.69
CA LYS A 329 -35.21 -13.26 -21.50
C LYS A 329 -36.00 -14.49 -21.91
N PHE A 330 -36.86 -15.00 -21.03
CA PHE A 330 -37.59 -16.22 -21.28
C PHE A 330 -38.95 -16.01 -21.96
N LYS A 331 -39.58 -14.81 -21.87
CA LYS A 331 -40.73 -14.43 -22.71
C LYS A 331 -40.44 -14.30 -24.20
N SER A 332 -39.18 -14.20 -24.58
CA SER A 332 -38.78 -14.14 -26.01
C SER A 332 -38.54 -15.52 -26.65
N ILE A 333 -38.80 -16.60 -25.91
CA ILE A 333 -38.58 -17.99 -26.32
C ILE A 333 -39.93 -18.72 -26.55
N GLU A 334 -41.07 -18.15 -26.16
CA GLU A 334 -42.41 -18.53 -26.56
C GLU A 334 -42.86 -17.80 -27.82
#